data_b52da017c9d12e6115f2b7087983bab8
#
_entry.id   b52da017c9d12e6115f2b7087983bab8
#
_cell.length_a   1.000
_cell.length_b   1.000
_cell.length_c   1.000
_cell.angle_alpha   90.00
_cell.angle_beta   90.00
_cell.angle_gamma   90.00
#
_symmetry.space_group_name_H-M   'P 1'
#
loop_
_entity.id
_entity.type
_entity.pdbx_description
1 polymer ?
#
loop_
_entity_poly.entity_id
_entity_poly.type
_entity_poly.pdbx_seq_one_letter_code
_entity_poly.pdbx_strand_id
1 'polypeptide(L)'
;MLASVPVGRNVCDEVVDAAMNVKRDVQHASLRMTFAAPNALNRYRVATFATKEPDTLTWLETIPRDAVLWDVGANIGLYSVYAATARSCRVYAFEPSVFNLELLARNIASNGLQEYVTIVPLALTDRLGLSSFKLSTTTWGGALSTFGEDFGQDGRTLNKLFEYRTIGLSMHDAVVLLGIPRPEYIKIDVDGIEHFILRGSGDVLSSVQSVLVEINDEFREQAEETTQVLRHAGLSLHRKCDLGVPHQYNQWWVRTAATNGGGA
;
A
#
# COMPACT_ATOMS: atom_id res chain seq x y z
N MET A 1 -3.06 17.67 37.97
CA MET A 1 -3.39 17.31 39.36
C MET A 1 -3.65 15.80 39.55
N LEU A 2 -4.37 15.08 38.70
CA LEU A 2 -4.63 13.62 38.83
C LEU A 2 -3.35 12.76 38.77
N ALA A 3 -2.37 13.11 37.92
CA ALA A 3 -1.13 12.34 37.76
C ALA A 3 -0.13 12.42 38.92
N SER A 4 -0.36 13.25 39.93
CA SER A 4 0.52 13.39 41.11
C SER A 4 0.17 12.46 42.27
N VAL A 5 -0.97 11.76 42.19
CA VAL A 5 -1.44 10.81 43.19
C VAL A 5 -1.34 9.38 42.58
N PRO A 6 -0.85 8.35 43.36
CA PRO A 6 -0.69 6.99 42.81
C PRO A 6 -1.94 6.43 42.13
N VAL A 7 -3.12 6.63 42.72
CA VAL A 7 -4.42 6.24 42.14
C VAL A 7 -4.72 7.02 40.87
N GLY A 8 -4.41 8.31 40.81
CA GLY A 8 -4.62 9.14 39.63
C GLY A 8 -3.68 8.76 38.48
N ARG A 9 -2.47 8.28 38.77
CA ARG A 9 -1.53 7.76 37.78
C ARG A 9 -2.07 6.49 37.11
N ASN A 10 -2.54 5.52 37.88
CA ASN A 10 -3.13 4.29 37.38
C ASN A 10 -4.34 4.57 36.46
N VAL A 11 -5.21 5.50 36.85
CA VAL A 11 -6.36 5.89 36.01
C VAL A 11 -5.90 6.56 34.70
N CYS A 12 -4.85 7.40 34.74
CA CYS A 12 -4.29 7.99 33.52
C CYS A 12 -3.70 6.92 32.59
N ASP A 13 -2.96 5.96 33.14
CA ASP A 13 -2.36 4.86 32.38
C ASP A 13 -3.43 4.00 31.73
N GLU A 14 -4.49 3.62 32.45
CA GLU A 14 -5.63 2.88 31.91
C GLU A 14 -6.36 3.66 30.80
N VAL A 15 -6.51 4.97 30.93
CA VAL A 15 -7.14 5.81 29.89
C VAL A 15 -6.25 5.89 28.64
N VAL A 16 -4.93 6.02 28.80
CA VAL A 16 -3.98 6.02 27.69
C VAL A 16 -4.00 4.67 26.98
N ASP A 17 -3.92 3.58 27.73
CA ASP A 17 -3.96 2.22 27.17
C ASP A 17 -5.28 1.95 26.43
N ALA A 18 -6.39 2.37 26.99
CA ALA A 18 -7.70 2.26 26.34
C ALA A 18 -7.75 3.08 25.02
N ALA A 19 -7.20 4.30 25.04
CA ALA A 19 -7.13 5.16 23.86
C ALA A 19 -6.24 4.57 22.76
N MET A 20 -5.10 3.98 23.13
CA MET A 20 -4.17 3.33 22.21
C MET A 20 -4.73 2.05 21.58
N ASN A 21 -5.63 1.38 22.28
CA ASN A 21 -6.23 0.12 21.87
C ASN A 21 -7.63 0.28 21.24
N VAL A 22 -8.04 1.51 20.88
CA VAL A 22 -9.29 1.77 20.19
C VAL A 22 -9.33 1.04 18.86
N LYS A 23 -10.38 0.23 18.66
CA LYS A 23 -10.65 -0.47 17.40
C LYS A 23 -11.98 -0.01 16.81
N ARG A 24 -12.13 -0.17 15.50
CA ARG A 24 -13.36 0.06 14.74
C ARG A 24 -13.60 -1.09 13.80
N ASP A 25 -14.87 -1.51 13.70
CA ASP A 25 -15.28 -2.51 12.73
C ASP A 25 -15.68 -1.83 11.43
N VAL A 26 -15.32 -2.47 10.34
CA VAL A 26 -15.83 -2.21 8.99
C VAL A 26 -16.69 -3.39 8.59
N GLN A 27 -17.88 -3.09 8.11
CA GLN A 27 -18.70 -4.07 7.41
C GLN A 27 -18.78 -3.67 5.94
N HIS A 28 -18.34 -4.55 5.06
CA HIS A 28 -18.43 -4.37 3.62
C HIS A 28 -18.93 -5.66 2.99
N ALA A 29 -20.02 -5.58 2.23
CA ALA A 29 -20.78 -6.75 1.78
C ALA A 29 -21.13 -7.66 2.97
N SER A 30 -20.76 -8.94 2.95
CA SER A 30 -20.96 -9.91 4.03
C SER A 30 -19.77 -10.03 5.00
N LEU A 31 -18.72 -9.24 4.80
CA LEU A 31 -17.48 -9.34 5.55
C LEU A 31 -17.43 -8.33 6.69
N ARG A 32 -16.86 -8.77 7.82
CA ARG A 32 -16.53 -7.90 8.95
C ARG A 32 -15.03 -7.94 9.18
N MET A 33 -14.43 -6.76 9.28
CA MET A 33 -13.02 -6.56 9.58
C MET A 33 -12.86 -5.58 10.72
N THR A 34 -11.83 -5.76 11.54
CA THR A 34 -11.56 -4.92 12.71
C THR A 34 -10.21 -4.22 12.53
N PHE A 35 -10.20 -2.90 12.67
CA PHE A 35 -9.00 -2.09 12.51
C PHE A 35 -8.68 -1.27 13.75
N ALA A 36 -7.40 -1.14 14.08
CA ALA A 36 -6.91 -0.20 15.07
C ALA A 36 -7.17 1.24 14.62
N ALA A 37 -7.80 2.04 15.47
CA ALA A 37 -8.19 3.42 15.16
C ALA A 37 -7.88 4.37 16.31
N PRO A 38 -6.60 4.44 16.78
CA PRO A 38 -6.20 5.19 17.97
C PRO A 38 -6.32 6.70 17.81
N ASN A 39 -6.24 7.23 16.59
CA ASN A 39 -6.28 8.66 16.30
C ASN A 39 -7.39 9.02 15.29
N ALA A 40 -7.60 10.33 15.08
CA ALA A 40 -8.66 10.82 14.19
C ALA A 40 -8.44 10.38 12.72
N LEU A 41 -7.18 10.36 12.24
CA LEU A 41 -6.84 9.94 10.88
C LEU A 41 -7.23 8.48 10.64
N ASN A 42 -6.87 7.58 11.56
CA ASN A 42 -7.20 6.17 11.41
C ASN A 42 -8.72 5.93 11.55
N ARG A 43 -9.42 6.66 12.42
CA ARG A 43 -10.89 6.63 12.46
C ARG A 43 -11.50 7.05 11.13
N TYR A 44 -10.98 8.11 10.50
CA TYR A 44 -11.41 8.57 9.19
C TYR A 44 -11.14 7.50 8.11
N ARG A 45 -9.92 6.94 8.03
CA ARG A 45 -9.57 5.88 7.06
C ARG A 45 -10.52 4.68 7.17
N VAL A 46 -10.80 4.25 8.39
CA VAL A 46 -11.69 3.11 8.65
C VAL A 46 -13.15 3.46 8.29
N ALA A 47 -13.61 4.67 8.65
CA ALA A 47 -14.98 5.11 8.34
C ALA A 47 -15.22 5.29 6.84
N THR A 48 -14.19 5.67 6.07
CA THR A 48 -14.28 5.92 4.62
C THR A 48 -13.79 4.72 3.78
N PHE A 49 -13.54 3.57 4.39
CA PHE A 49 -13.00 2.38 3.71
C PHE A 49 -13.73 2.04 2.41
N ALA A 50 -15.06 2.01 2.43
CA ALA A 50 -15.87 1.62 1.27
C ALA A 50 -16.16 2.79 0.31
N THR A 51 -15.85 4.04 0.69
CA THR A 51 -16.30 5.23 -0.04
C THR A 51 -15.17 6.08 -0.59
N LYS A 52 -13.96 6.00 -0.01
CA LYS A 52 -12.82 6.79 -0.48
C LYS A 52 -12.31 6.31 -1.84
N GLU A 53 -12.15 4.99 -1.99
CA GLU A 53 -11.62 4.37 -3.20
C GLU A 53 -12.45 3.13 -3.60
N PRO A 54 -13.70 3.30 -4.03
CA PRO A 54 -14.57 2.18 -4.36
C PRO A 54 -14.05 1.34 -5.54
N ASP A 55 -13.32 1.96 -6.46
CA ASP A 55 -12.71 1.25 -7.59
C ASP A 55 -11.58 0.33 -7.16
N THR A 56 -10.82 0.68 -6.11
CA THR A 56 -9.81 -0.21 -5.52
C THR A 56 -10.46 -1.48 -4.97
N LEU A 57 -11.58 -1.36 -4.28
CA LEU A 57 -12.34 -2.52 -3.79
C LEU A 57 -12.88 -3.37 -4.94
N THR A 58 -13.44 -2.73 -5.97
CA THR A 58 -13.92 -3.40 -7.18
C THR A 58 -12.78 -4.18 -7.86
N TRP A 59 -11.58 -3.58 -7.96
CA TRP A 59 -10.41 -4.26 -8.52
C TRP A 59 -10.02 -5.48 -7.65
N LEU A 60 -9.95 -5.33 -6.33
CA LEU A 60 -9.63 -6.42 -5.41
C LEU A 60 -10.64 -7.58 -5.51
N GLU A 61 -11.92 -7.29 -5.75
CA GLU A 61 -12.96 -8.30 -5.94
C GLU A 61 -12.79 -9.11 -7.24
N THR A 62 -12.09 -8.59 -8.23
CA THR A 62 -11.78 -9.34 -9.47
C THR A 62 -10.64 -10.33 -9.30
N ILE A 63 -9.83 -10.20 -8.24
CA ILE A 63 -8.70 -11.09 -7.99
C ILE A 63 -9.20 -12.50 -7.67
N PRO A 64 -8.69 -13.55 -8.33
CA PRO A 64 -9.02 -14.93 -7.98
C PRO A 64 -8.68 -15.25 -6.53
N ARG A 65 -9.39 -16.23 -5.97
CA ARG A 65 -9.04 -16.73 -4.62
C ARG A 65 -7.62 -17.33 -4.63
N ASP A 66 -6.95 -17.19 -3.48
CA ASP A 66 -5.62 -17.73 -3.21
C ASP A 66 -4.48 -17.16 -4.08
N ALA A 67 -4.76 -16.12 -4.90
CA ALA A 67 -3.75 -15.45 -5.70
C ALA A 67 -2.69 -14.72 -4.85
N VAL A 68 -1.51 -14.51 -5.43
CA VAL A 68 -0.44 -13.72 -4.82
C VAL A 68 -0.64 -12.24 -5.16
N LEU A 69 -0.89 -11.44 -4.12
CA LEU A 69 -1.01 -9.99 -4.22
C LEU A 69 0.18 -9.30 -3.55
N TRP A 70 0.81 -8.37 -4.25
CA TRP A 70 1.70 -7.40 -3.64
C TRP A 70 0.94 -6.08 -3.41
N ASP A 71 0.87 -5.65 -2.14
CA ASP A 71 0.30 -4.38 -1.72
C ASP A 71 1.46 -3.44 -1.35
N VAL A 72 1.85 -2.58 -2.29
CA VAL A 72 3.02 -1.70 -2.18
C VAL A 72 2.56 -0.32 -1.72
N GLY A 73 3.03 0.10 -0.55
CA GLY A 73 2.48 1.22 0.20
C GLY A 73 1.27 0.79 1.03
N ALA A 74 1.39 -0.35 1.72
CA ALA A 74 0.26 -0.94 2.45
C ALA A 74 -0.29 -0.06 3.57
N ASN A 75 0.47 0.92 4.06
CA ASN A 75 0.10 1.81 5.16
C ASN A 75 -0.36 1.00 6.38
N ILE A 76 -1.55 1.21 6.91
CA ILE A 76 -2.11 0.42 8.02
C ILE A 76 -2.77 -0.90 7.57
N GLY A 77 -2.68 -1.27 6.30
CA GLY A 77 -3.11 -2.56 5.76
C GLY A 77 -4.60 -2.70 5.48
N LEU A 78 -5.33 -1.62 5.19
CA LEU A 78 -6.78 -1.70 4.90
C LEU A 78 -7.06 -2.65 3.73
N TYR A 79 -6.34 -2.48 2.63
CA TYR A 79 -6.54 -3.29 1.41
C TYR A 79 -5.91 -4.67 1.51
N SER A 80 -4.77 -4.79 2.21
CA SER A 80 -4.16 -6.10 2.54
C SER A 80 -5.12 -6.99 3.33
N VAL A 81 -5.73 -6.44 4.40
CA VAL A 81 -6.71 -7.16 5.22
C VAL A 81 -7.95 -7.53 4.41
N TYR A 82 -8.45 -6.59 3.58
CA TYR A 82 -9.61 -6.86 2.74
C TYR A 82 -9.34 -7.97 1.72
N ALA A 83 -8.23 -7.91 0.98
CA ALA A 83 -7.87 -8.92 -0.02
C ALA A 83 -7.72 -10.31 0.61
N ALA A 84 -7.07 -10.40 1.77
CA ALA A 84 -6.93 -11.65 2.50
C ALA A 84 -8.28 -12.18 3.01
N THR A 85 -9.15 -11.31 3.54
CA THR A 85 -10.46 -11.71 4.07
C THR A 85 -11.44 -12.10 2.95
N ALA A 86 -11.52 -11.31 1.89
CA ALA A 86 -12.50 -11.48 0.82
C ALA A 86 -12.11 -12.58 -0.17
N ARG A 87 -10.82 -12.70 -0.47
CA ARG A 87 -10.31 -13.53 -1.56
C ARG A 87 -9.31 -14.60 -1.11
N SER A 88 -8.99 -14.68 0.19
CA SER A 88 -7.95 -15.57 0.72
C SER A 88 -6.58 -15.34 0.02
N CYS A 89 -6.34 -14.13 -0.48
CA CYS A 89 -5.08 -13.80 -1.15
C CYS A 89 -3.89 -14.00 -0.22
N ARG A 90 -2.79 -14.49 -0.78
CA ARG A 90 -1.47 -14.43 -0.12
C ARG A 90 -0.89 -13.05 -0.38
N VAL A 91 -0.98 -12.17 0.62
CA VAL A 91 -0.61 -10.76 0.48
C VAL A 91 0.80 -10.54 1.01
N TYR A 92 1.62 -9.86 0.22
CA TYR A 92 2.92 -9.32 0.63
C TYR A 92 2.77 -7.80 0.74
N ALA A 93 2.67 -7.33 1.97
CA ALA A 93 2.40 -5.93 2.31
C ALA A 93 3.73 -5.18 2.52
N PHE A 94 4.14 -4.39 1.53
CA PHE A 94 5.34 -3.57 1.58
C PHE A 94 5.01 -2.22 2.21
N GLU A 95 5.62 -1.93 3.36
CA GLU A 95 5.44 -0.68 4.09
C GLU A 95 6.74 -0.32 4.84
N PRO A 96 7.45 0.75 4.46
CA PRO A 96 8.69 1.12 5.13
C PRO A 96 8.49 1.95 6.40
N SER A 97 7.33 2.60 6.60
CA SER A 97 7.10 3.49 7.74
C SER A 97 6.94 2.72 9.05
N VAL A 98 7.88 2.94 9.98
CA VAL A 98 7.80 2.34 11.33
C VAL A 98 6.53 2.73 12.08
N PHE A 99 5.94 3.90 11.77
CA PHE A 99 4.69 4.35 12.38
C PHE A 99 3.46 3.62 11.83
N ASN A 100 3.52 3.19 10.57
CA ASN A 100 2.43 2.46 9.93
C ASN A 100 2.53 0.95 10.20
N LEU A 101 3.76 0.41 10.26
CA LEU A 101 4.03 -1.01 10.50
C LEU A 101 3.39 -1.53 11.78
N GLU A 102 3.39 -0.75 12.86
CA GLU A 102 2.75 -1.14 14.11
C GLU A 102 1.24 -1.38 13.91
N LEU A 103 0.56 -0.44 13.25
CA LEU A 103 -0.89 -0.58 13.01
C LEU A 103 -1.19 -1.68 11.98
N LEU A 104 -0.36 -1.84 10.97
CA LEU A 104 -0.46 -2.95 10.00
C LEU A 104 -0.42 -4.29 10.73
N ALA A 105 0.56 -4.50 11.62
CA ALA A 105 0.68 -5.72 12.40
C ALA A 105 -0.53 -5.94 13.33
N ARG A 106 -1.01 -4.89 14.01
CA ARG A 106 -2.21 -4.95 14.86
C ARG A 106 -3.47 -5.30 14.05
N ASN A 107 -3.60 -4.79 12.84
CA ASN A 107 -4.75 -5.03 11.98
C ASN A 107 -4.74 -6.47 11.45
N ILE A 108 -3.60 -7.00 11.05
CA ILE A 108 -3.45 -8.42 10.67
C ILE A 108 -3.82 -9.32 11.83
N ALA A 109 -3.28 -9.08 13.03
CA ALA A 109 -3.55 -9.88 14.22
C ALA A 109 -5.03 -9.81 14.65
N SER A 110 -5.64 -8.61 14.58
CA SER A 110 -7.06 -8.43 14.96
C SER A 110 -8.04 -9.17 14.07
N ASN A 111 -7.62 -9.52 12.85
CA ASN A 111 -8.44 -10.27 11.89
C ASN A 111 -7.98 -11.74 11.71
N GLY A 112 -6.95 -12.19 12.46
CA GLY A 112 -6.46 -13.58 12.38
C GLY A 112 -5.81 -13.92 11.04
N LEU A 113 -5.16 -12.94 10.37
CA LEU A 113 -4.68 -13.08 8.98
C LEU A 113 -3.16 -13.30 8.87
N GLN A 114 -2.47 -13.70 9.94
CA GLN A 114 -1.02 -13.90 9.95
C GLN A 114 -0.52 -14.97 8.96
N GLU A 115 -1.37 -15.92 8.57
CA GLU A 115 -1.05 -16.94 7.57
C GLU A 115 -1.27 -16.45 6.11
N TYR A 116 -1.98 -15.34 5.94
CA TYR A 116 -2.33 -14.78 4.64
C TYR A 116 -1.55 -13.51 4.30
N VAL A 117 -1.17 -12.70 5.29
CA VAL A 117 -0.51 -11.41 5.08
C VAL A 117 0.90 -11.44 5.67
N THR A 118 1.89 -11.35 4.81
CA THR A 118 3.30 -11.19 5.16
C THR A 118 3.67 -9.71 5.14
N ILE A 119 4.16 -9.18 6.26
CA ILE A 119 4.70 -7.81 6.32
C ILE A 119 6.11 -7.81 5.75
N VAL A 120 6.36 -6.93 4.78
CA VAL A 120 7.68 -6.67 4.23
C VAL A 120 8.07 -5.23 4.61
N PRO A 121 8.86 -5.03 5.69
CA PRO A 121 9.15 -3.71 6.27
C PRO A 121 10.26 -2.98 5.49
N LEU A 122 10.12 -2.92 4.17
CA LEU A 122 11.11 -2.38 3.24
C LEU A 122 10.42 -1.50 2.20
N ALA A 123 11.13 -0.48 1.70
CA ALA A 123 10.68 0.30 0.57
C ALA A 123 10.96 -0.45 -0.74
N LEU A 124 10.00 -0.46 -1.68
CA LEU A 124 10.30 -0.80 -3.06
C LEU A 124 10.75 0.44 -3.83
N THR A 125 11.74 0.24 -4.71
CA THR A 125 12.35 1.25 -5.57
C THR A 125 12.96 0.58 -6.80
N ASP A 126 13.88 1.23 -7.51
CA ASP A 126 14.53 0.69 -8.71
C ASP A 126 15.73 -0.24 -8.43
N ARG A 127 16.30 -0.23 -7.21
CA ARG A 127 17.52 -0.99 -6.86
C ARG A 127 17.66 -1.25 -5.36
N LEU A 128 18.46 -2.25 -5.03
CA LEU A 128 18.86 -2.50 -3.64
C LEU A 128 19.80 -1.39 -3.15
N GLY A 129 19.51 -0.82 -2.00
CA GLY A 129 20.38 0.18 -1.39
C GLY A 129 19.84 0.77 -0.09
N LEU A 130 20.69 1.50 0.61
CA LEU A 130 20.37 2.26 1.81
C LEU A 130 20.11 3.72 1.41
N SER A 131 18.92 4.23 1.66
CA SER A 131 18.57 5.63 1.42
C SER A 131 17.70 6.21 2.53
N SER A 132 17.39 7.52 2.44
CA SER A 132 16.50 8.20 3.38
C SER A 132 15.04 7.93 3.04
N PHE A 133 14.26 7.52 4.03
CA PHE A 133 12.79 7.55 3.96
C PHE A 133 12.32 8.84 4.64
N LYS A 134 11.66 9.69 3.87
CA LYS A 134 11.24 11.03 4.26
C LYS A 134 9.75 11.07 4.46
N LEU A 135 9.30 11.64 5.55
CA LEU A 135 7.90 11.66 5.97
C LEU A 135 7.44 13.11 6.22
N SER A 136 6.25 13.43 5.76
CA SER A 136 5.56 14.69 6.08
C SER A 136 4.92 14.69 7.46
N THR A 137 4.75 13.54 8.07
CA THR A 137 4.15 13.37 9.42
C THR A 137 4.67 12.11 10.10
N THR A 138 4.73 12.12 11.42
CA THR A 138 5.00 10.94 12.27
C THR A 138 3.72 10.34 12.86
N THR A 139 2.57 10.82 12.44
CA THR A 139 1.27 10.32 12.89
C THR A 139 1.03 8.90 12.37
N TRP A 140 0.56 8.01 13.20
CA TRP A 140 0.12 6.67 12.81
C TRP A 140 -0.92 6.73 11.68
N GLY A 141 -0.70 5.99 10.62
CA GLY A 141 -1.53 6.01 9.41
C GLY A 141 -1.22 7.19 8.49
N GLY A 142 -0.13 7.92 8.73
CA GLY A 142 0.34 9.00 7.86
C GLY A 142 0.60 8.52 6.44
N ALA A 143 0.46 9.43 5.49
CA ALA A 143 0.82 9.31 4.08
C ALA A 143 1.73 10.48 3.69
N LEU A 144 1.96 10.67 2.40
CA LEU A 144 2.86 11.68 1.85
C LEU A 144 4.29 11.48 2.36
N SER A 145 4.87 10.36 1.93
CA SER A 145 6.24 9.97 2.22
C SER A 145 6.96 9.60 0.92
N THR A 146 8.30 9.64 0.93
CA THR A 146 9.09 9.24 -0.23
C THR A 146 10.38 8.55 0.20
N PHE A 147 10.88 7.63 -0.63
CA PHE A 147 12.14 6.93 -0.41
C PHE A 147 13.17 7.36 -1.46
N GLY A 148 14.30 7.87 -0.99
CA GLY A 148 15.43 8.24 -1.84
C GLY A 148 15.31 9.61 -2.50
N GLU A 149 14.10 10.14 -2.65
CA GLU A 149 13.80 11.35 -3.39
C GLU A 149 13.46 12.54 -2.47
N ASP A 150 13.37 13.75 -3.06
CA ASP A 150 12.99 14.97 -2.34
C ASP A 150 11.61 15.50 -2.73
N PHE A 151 10.87 14.74 -3.53
CA PHE A 151 9.54 15.10 -4.02
C PHE A 151 8.46 14.10 -3.53
N GLY A 152 7.20 14.54 -3.59
CA GLY A 152 6.03 13.73 -3.28
C GLY A 152 5.20 13.40 -4.52
N GLN A 153 3.95 13.02 -4.30
CA GLN A 153 3.01 12.51 -5.31
C GLN A 153 2.74 13.43 -6.51
N ASP A 154 3.03 14.73 -6.39
CA ASP A 154 2.83 15.73 -7.44
C ASP A 154 4.14 16.16 -8.12
N GLY A 155 5.25 15.48 -7.82
CA GLY A 155 6.59 15.80 -8.32
C GLY A 155 7.20 17.08 -7.70
N ARG A 156 6.53 17.69 -6.72
CA ARG A 156 7.02 18.88 -6.01
C ARG A 156 7.76 18.49 -4.75
N THR A 157 8.63 19.40 -4.28
CA THR A 157 9.40 19.17 -3.04
C THR A 157 8.49 18.80 -1.87
N LEU A 158 8.78 17.65 -1.24
CA LEU A 158 8.06 17.17 -0.07
C LEU A 158 8.31 18.08 1.13
N ASN A 159 7.25 18.52 1.80
CA ASN A 159 7.37 19.20 3.09
C ASN A 159 7.71 18.18 4.19
N LYS A 160 8.99 17.88 4.32
CA LYS A 160 9.52 16.87 5.22
C LYS A 160 9.50 17.33 6.67
N LEU A 161 8.85 16.55 7.55
CA LEU A 161 8.92 16.70 9.00
C LEU A 161 10.02 15.85 9.63
N PHE A 162 10.20 14.61 9.15
CA PHE A 162 11.11 13.63 9.73
C PHE A 162 11.71 12.74 8.65
N GLU A 163 12.92 12.22 8.87
CA GLU A 163 13.52 11.22 8.01
C GLU A 163 14.37 10.23 8.81
N TYR A 164 14.51 9.04 8.27
CA TYR A 164 15.46 8.03 8.74
C TYR A 164 15.98 7.21 7.57
N ARG A 165 17.14 6.59 7.76
CA ARG A 165 17.71 5.71 6.74
C ARG A 165 17.16 4.30 6.87
N THR A 166 16.75 3.73 5.74
CA THR A 166 16.28 2.35 5.66
C THR A 166 16.69 1.72 4.34
N ILE A 167 16.47 0.43 4.19
CA ILE A 167 16.79 -0.34 2.99
C ILE A 167 15.62 -0.23 2.02
N GLY A 168 15.95 0.08 0.75
CA GLY A 168 15.06 -0.12 -0.38
C GLY A 168 15.59 -1.26 -1.25
N LEU A 169 14.69 -1.90 -1.99
CA LEU A 169 15.02 -2.96 -2.94
C LEU A 169 14.11 -2.88 -4.17
N SER A 170 14.58 -3.48 -5.27
CA SER A 170 13.74 -3.60 -6.45
C SER A 170 12.74 -4.75 -6.32
N MET A 171 11.71 -4.79 -7.17
CA MET A 171 10.82 -5.96 -7.28
C MET A 171 11.61 -7.22 -7.61
N HIS A 172 12.61 -7.10 -8.51
CA HIS A 172 13.49 -8.19 -8.86
C HIS A 172 14.25 -8.72 -7.65
N ASP A 173 14.86 -7.83 -6.85
CA ASP A 173 15.59 -8.21 -5.64
C ASP A 173 14.68 -8.86 -4.60
N ALA A 174 13.43 -8.41 -4.47
CA ALA A 174 12.46 -9.00 -3.56
C ALA A 174 12.21 -10.50 -3.88
N VAL A 175 12.13 -10.83 -5.15
CA VAL A 175 11.98 -12.21 -5.60
C VAL A 175 13.28 -13.00 -5.43
N VAL A 176 14.40 -12.45 -5.92
CA VAL A 176 15.66 -13.21 -6.03
C VAL A 176 16.38 -13.36 -4.70
N LEU A 177 16.43 -12.29 -3.90
CA LEU A 177 17.21 -12.26 -2.65
C LEU A 177 16.38 -12.69 -1.44
N LEU A 178 15.09 -12.29 -1.39
CA LEU A 178 14.23 -12.59 -0.25
C LEU A 178 13.33 -13.81 -0.49
N GLY A 179 13.30 -14.35 -1.70
CA GLY A 179 12.45 -15.49 -2.04
C GLY A 179 10.95 -15.18 -1.96
N ILE A 180 10.58 -13.89 -2.06
CA ILE A 180 9.17 -13.50 -2.07
C ILE A 180 8.53 -14.03 -3.36
N PRO A 181 7.40 -14.76 -3.27
CA PRO A 181 6.71 -15.28 -4.45
C PRO A 181 6.36 -14.18 -5.45
N ARG A 182 6.52 -14.47 -6.74
CA ARG A 182 6.14 -13.55 -7.81
C ARG A 182 4.67 -13.17 -7.69
N PRO A 183 4.32 -11.88 -7.83
CA PRO A 183 2.95 -11.45 -7.76
C PRO A 183 2.18 -11.83 -9.04
N GLU A 184 0.90 -12.14 -8.86
CA GLU A 184 -0.08 -12.22 -9.94
C GLU A 184 -0.82 -10.89 -10.07
N TYR A 185 -0.94 -10.16 -8.97
CA TYR A 185 -1.60 -8.86 -8.86
C TYR A 185 -0.73 -7.90 -8.03
N ILE A 186 -0.69 -6.64 -8.42
CA ILE A 186 0.09 -5.60 -7.72
C ILE A 186 -0.76 -4.35 -7.54
N LYS A 187 -0.86 -3.86 -6.31
CA LYS A 187 -1.27 -2.49 -6.00
C LYS A 187 -0.03 -1.66 -5.69
N ILE A 188 0.09 -0.46 -6.29
CA ILE A 188 1.19 0.48 -6.01
C ILE A 188 0.60 1.84 -5.69
N ASP A 189 0.89 2.34 -4.48
CA ASP A 189 0.38 3.60 -3.95
C ASP A 189 1.38 4.11 -2.89
N VAL A 190 2.40 4.84 -3.34
CA VAL A 190 3.58 5.19 -2.53
C VAL A 190 3.97 6.67 -2.57
N ASP A 191 3.04 7.52 -2.99
CA ASP A 191 3.14 8.97 -2.98
C ASP A 191 4.24 9.55 -3.91
N GLY A 192 4.50 8.98 -5.11
CA GLY A 192 5.26 9.66 -6.17
C GLY A 192 6.41 8.90 -6.82
N ILE A 193 6.85 7.77 -6.26
CA ILE A 193 7.98 6.98 -6.79
C ILE A 193 7.56 5.69 -7.52
N GLU A 194 6.31 5.57 -7.93
CA GLU A 194 5.73 4.39 -8.59
C GLU A 194 6.51 3.98 -9.83
N HIS A 195 6.96 4.94 -10.63
CA HIS A 195 7.76 4.71 -11.83
C HIS A 195 9.14 4.09 -11.51
N PHE A 196 9.79 4.46 -10.40
CA PHE A 196 11.03 3.80 -9.96
C PHE A 196 10.79 2.35 -9.55
N ILE A 197 9.70 2.08 -8.83
CA ILE A 197 9.32 0.73 -8.44
C ILE A 197 9.10 -0.15 -9.67
N LEU A 198 8.38 0.37 -10.67
CA LEU A 198 8.11 -0.33 -11.93
C LEU A 198 9.39 -0.51 -12.76
N ARG A 199 10.30 0.48 -12.78
CA ARG A 199 11.63 0.38 -13.42
C ARG A 199 12.46 -0.76 -12.82
N GLY A 200 12.36 -0.96 -11.50
CA GLY A 200 13.03 -2.04 -10.77
C GLY A 200 12.36 -3.41 -10.89
N SER A 201 11.36 -3.57 -11.76
CA SER A 201 10.60 -4.81 -11.86
C SER A 201 11.37 -5.99 -12.45
N GLY A 202 12.39 -5.73 -13.30
CA GLY A 202 13.06 -6.80 -14.05
C GLY A 202 12.05 -7.61 -14.85
N ASP A 203 12.05 -8.92 -14.67
CA ASP A 203 11.10 -9.84 -15.31
C ASP A 203 9.84 -10.14 -14.47
N VAL A 204 9.70 -9.52 -13.29
CA VAL A 204 8.58 -9.79 -12.38
C VAL A 204 7.23 -9.46 -13.02
N LEU A 205 7.14 -8.35 -13.77
CA LEU A 205 5.92 -7.96 -14.44
C LEU A 205 5.46 -8.94 -15.54
N SER A 206 6.33 -9.82 -16.02
CA SER A 206 5.98 -10.77 -17.10
C SER A 206 4.87 -11.75 -16.70
N SER A 207 4.73 -12.08 -15.42
CA SER A 207 3.70 -12.98 -14.88
C SER A 207 2.47 -12.26 -14.31
N VAL A 208 2.53 -10.93 -14.15
CA VAL A 208 1.47 -10.14 -13.53
C VAL A 208 0.24 -10.06 -14.45
N GLN A 209 -0.93 -10.36 -13.90
CA GLN A 209 -2.22 -10.32 -14.60
C GLN A 209 -2.85 -8.92 -14.54
N SER A 210 -2.68 -8.22 -13.44
CA SER A 210 -3.22 -6.87 -13.28
C SER A 210 -2.41 -6.03 -12.30
N VAL A 211 -2.32 -4.73 -12.60
CA VAL A 211 -1.70 -3.71 -11.74
C VAL A 211 -2.72 -2.61 -11.50
N LEU A 212 -2.89 -2.22 -10.24
CA LEU A 212 -3.56 -0.99 -9.84
C LEU A 212 -2.49 -0.03 -9.33
N VAL A 213 -2.31 1.12 -9.99
CA VAL A 213 -1.25 2.08 -9.64
C VAL A 213 -1.81 3.49 -9.55
N GLU A 214 -1.47 4.21 -8.47
CA GLU A 214 -1.82 5.63 -8.32
C GLU A 214 -0.86 6.50 -9.13
N ILE A 215 -1.41 7.40 -9.96
CA ILE A 215 -0.65 8.27 -10.86
C ILE A 215 -1.20 9.69 -10.79
N ASN A 216 -0.29 10.66 -10.75
CA ASN A 216 -0.61 12.07 -10.94
C ASN A 216 -0.24 12.50 -12.37
N ASP A 217 -1.24 12.89 -13.18
CA ASP A 217 -1.03 13.27 -14.58
C ASP A 217 -0.20 14.56 -14.76
N GLU A 218 -0.13 15.43 -13.75
CA GLU A 218 0.75 16.61 -13.79
C GLU A 218 2.21 16.25 -13.53
N PHE A 219 2.46 15.13 -12.85
CA PHE A 219 3.80 14.57 -12.72
C PHE A 219 4.14 13.72 -13.95
N ARG A 220 4.48 14.42 -15.04
CA ARG A 220 4.64 13.81 -16.37
C ARG A 220 5.63 12.66 -16.41
N GLU A 221 6.76 12.79 -15.74
CA GLU A 221 7.80 11.73 -15.69
C GLU A 221 7.20 10.43 -15.12
N GLN A 222 6.51 10.51 -13.98
CA GLN A 222 5.82 9.38 -13.36
C GLN A 222 4.79 8.76 -14.32
N ALA A 223 3.93 9.60 -14.92
CA ALA A 223 2.84 9.13 -15.79
C ALA A 223 3.34 8.47 -17.08
N GLU A 224 4.34 9.07 -17.73
CA GLU A 224 4.92 8.59 -19.00
C GLU A 224 5.73 7.30 -18.79
N GLU A 225 6.64 7.27 -17.79
CA GLU A 225 7.43 6.06 -17.50
C GLU A 225 6.54 4.89 -17.05
N THR A 226 5.61 5.13 -16.13
CA THR A 226 4.64 4.09 -15.70
C THR A 226 3.93 3.49 -16.89
N THR A 227 3.40 4.33 -17.79
CA THR A 227 2.72 3.90 -19.01
C THR A 227 3.64 3.07 -19.90
N GLN A 228 4.87 3.52 -20.09
CA GLN A 228 5.86 2.85 -20.95
C GLN A 228 6.22 1.46 -20.40
N VAL A 229 6.54 1.36 -19.10
CA VAL A 229 6.95 0.11 -18.46
C VAL A 229 5.81 -0.90 -18.49
N LEU A 230 4.60 -0.50 -18.11
CA LEU A 230 3.45 -1.41 -18.07
C LEU A 230 3.05 -1.91 -19.47
N ARG A 231 3.08 -1.05 -20.49
CA ARG A 231 2.86 -1.47 -21.89
C ARG A 231 3.94 -2.42 -22.39
N HIS A 232 5.21 -2.15 -22.09
CA HIS A 232 6.32 -3.03 -22.45
C HIS A 232 6.19 -4.41 -21.80
N ALA A 233 5.66 -4.47 -20.58
CA ALA A 233 5.35 -5.72 -19.88
C ALA A 233 4.12 -6.47 -20.43
N GLY A 234 3.45 -5.94 -21.45
CA GLY A 234 2.26 -6.55 -22.07
C GLY A 234 0.96 -6.28 -21.33
N LEU A 235 0.91 -5.21 -20.53
CA LEU A 235 -0.32 -4.74 -19.89
C LEU A 235 -0.93 -3.57 -20.71
N SER A 236 -2.25 -3.46 -20.68
CA SER A 236 -3.00 -2.35 -21.26
C SER A 236 -3.85 -1.67 -20.21
N LEU A 237 -4.01 -0.35 -20.34
CA LEU A 237 -4.88 0.42 -19.46
C LEU A 237 -6.34 0.00 -19.68
N HIS A 238 -6.94 -0.59 -18.64
CA HIS A 238 -8.34 -0.99 -18.64
C HIS A 238 -9.25 0.15 -18.20
N ARG A 239 -8.86 0.84 -17.12
CA ARG A 239 -9.67 1.90 -16.53
C ARG A 239 -8.79 2.93 -15.82
N LYS A 240 -9.23 4.18 -15.84
CA LYS A 240 -8.68 5.29 -15.05
C LYS A 240 -9.76 5.76 -14.09
N CYS A 241 -9.51 5.62 -12.80
CA CYS A 241 -10.45 5.87 -11.72
C CYS A 241 -10.08 7.18 -11.02
N ASP A 242 -11.00 8.12 -10.96
CA ASP A 242 -10.81 9.43 -10.33
C ASP A 242 -10.81 9.28 -8.78
N LEU A 243 -9.82 9.84 -8.12
CA LEU A 243 -9.69 9.82 -6.66
C LEU A 243 -10.36 11.02 -5.99
N GLY A 244 -11.01 11.91 -6.77
CA GLY A 244 -11.58 13.16 -6.25
C GLY A 244 -10.53 14.22 -5.88
N VAL A 245 -9.26 13.98 -6.24
CA VAL A 245 -8.15 14.92 -6.13
C VAL A 245 -7.73 15.29 -7.55
N PRO A 246 -7.59 16.58 -7.88
CA PRO A 246 -7.22 17.00 -9.22
C PRO A 246 -5.98 16.25 -9.73
N HIS A 247 -6.08 15.74 -10.95
CA HIS A 247 -5.00 15.04 -11.66
C HIS A 247 -4.51 13.73 -11.04
N GLN A 248 -5.08 13.27 -9.94
CA GLN A 248 -4.78 11.98 -9.32
C GLN A 248 -5.77 10.90 -9.70
N TYR A 249 -5.26 9.75 -10.10
CA TYR A 249 -6.04 8.62 -10.59
C TYR A 249 -5.46 7.30 -10.14
N ASN A 250 -6.32 6.36 -9.77
CA ASN A 250 -5.96 4.96 -9.78
C ASN A 250 -6.08 4.43 -11.23
N GLN A 251 -4.98 4.01 -11.82
CA GLN A 251 -4.94 3.39 -13.14
C GLN A 251 -4.97 1.87 -12.99
N TRP A 252 -6.01 1.26 -13.53
CA TRP A 252 -6.18 -0.19 -13.57
C TRP A 252 -5.65 -0.74 -14.89
N TRP A 253 -4.58 -1.49 -14.83
CA TRP A 253 -3.93 -2.14 -15.96
C TRP A 253 -4.18 -3.64 -15.93
N VAL A 254 -4.39 -4.26 -17.12
CA VAL A 254 -4.65 -5.69 -17.26
C VAL A 254 -3.79 -6.29 -18.37
N ARG A 255 -3.39 -7.54 -18.19
CA ARG A 255 -2.67 -8.28 -19.22
C ARG A 255 -3.59 -8.53 -20.40
N THR A 256 -3.14 -8.13 -21.58
CA THR A 256 -3.81 -8.49 -22.81
C THR A 256 -3.58 -9.96 -23.11
N ALA A 257 -4.66 -10.71 -23.35
CA ALA A 257 -4.51 -12.07 -23.89
C ALA A 257 -3.64 -11.99 -25.16
N ALA A 258 -2.62 -12.85 -25.25
CA ALA A 258 -1.89 -12.99 -26.49
C ALA A 258 -2.93 -13.31 -27.58
N THR A 259 -3.11 -12.41 -28.53
CA THR A 259 -3.85 -12.72 -29.75
C THR A 259 -3.06 -13.84 -30.42
N ASN A 260 -3.51 -15.09 -30.25
CA ASN A 260 -3.05 -16.18 -31.08
C ASN A 260 -3.34 -15.77 -32.51
N GLY A 261 -2.33 -15.21 -33.18
CA GLY A 261 -2.34 -15.01 -34.61
C GLY A 261 -2.49 -16.39 -35.26
N GLY A 262 -3.73 -16.78 -35.48
CA GLY A 262 -4.03 -17.90 -36.37
C GLY A 262 -3.55 -17.49 -37.74
N GLY A 263 -2.36 -17.92 -38.10
CA GLY A 263 -1.92 -17.99 -39.47
C GLY A 263 -2.74 -19.07 -40.15
N ALA A 264 -3.59 -18.66 -41.06
CA ALA A 264 -4.15 -19.54 -42.05
C ALA A 264 -3.10 -19.84 -43.12
#